data_050fc057962cb1b42996d6d5a534a8cb
#
_entry.id   050fc057962cb1b42996d6d5a534a8cb
#
_cell.length_a   1.000
_cell.length_b   1.000
_cell.length_c   1.000
_cell.angle_alpha   90.00
_cell.angle_beta   90.00
_cell.angle_gamma   90.00
#
_symmetry.space_group_name_H-M   'P 1'
#
loop_
_entity.id
_entity.type
_entity.pdbx_description
1 polymer ?
#
loop_
_entity_poly.entity_id
_entity_poly.type
_entity_poly.pdbx_seq_one_letter_code
_entity_poly.pdbx_strand_id
1 'polypeptide(L)'
;MLFRSDIDSIQAEVNQRMEEENRVNKQTDFNGIKVLDTGTGSSTYNFQVGSKDNETIGITLSSSDSFNLAAAGNTGATLNTKAMTSGDVVNGNQRTTAAEGFDVLHGAVTGGTGGTAAGSTPLADIDKAIKSVDNQRSLLGASQNRFESTITNLNNTVNNLSAARSRIQDSDYATEVSNMSRAQILQQAGSSVLAQANQVPQTMLSLLR
;
A
#
# COMPACT_ATOMS: atom_id res chain seq x y z
N MET A 1 12.48 48.90 10.44
CA MET A 1 11.16 49.05 11.11
C MET A 1 10.16 48.33 10.21
N LEU A 2 9.56 47.24 10.67
CA LEU A 2 8.55 46.53 9.89
C LEU A 2 7.23 47.28 9.97
N PHE A 3 6.62 47.56 8.82
CA PHE A 3 5.31 48.19 8.77
C PHE A 3 4.21 47.10 8.84
N ARG A 4 3.00 47.47 9.27
CA ARG A 4 1.85 46.59 9.31
C ARG A 4 1.60 45.92 7.97
N SER A 5 1.71 46.66 6.86
CA SER A 5 1.54 46.13 5.50
C SER A 5 2.52 45.00 5.17
N ASP A 6 3.76 45.09 5.69
CA ASP A 6 4.78 44.07 5.44
C ASP A 6 4.45 42.80 6.19
N ILE A 7 4.02 42.90 7.44
CA ILE A 7 3.57 41.75 8.25
C ILE A 7 2.32 41.12 7.66
N ASP A 8 1.34 41.93 7.24
CA ASP A 8 0.11 41.42 6.61
C ASP A 8 0.40 40.71 5.27
N SER A 9 1.34 41.23 4.48
CA SER A 9 1.77 40.61 3.22
C SER A 9 2.48 39.26 3.45
N ILE A 10 3.42 39.23 4.39
CA ILE A 10 4.13 38.00 4.76
C ILE A 10 3.12 36.95 5.33
N GLN A 11 2.19 37.43 6.17
CA GLN A 11 1.16 36.52 6.71
C GLN A 11 0.26 35.93 5.61
N ALA A 12 -0.12 36.76 4.62
CA ALA A 12 -0.92 36.24 3.50
C ALA A 12 -0.17 35.16 2.70
N GLU A 13 1.13 35.34 2.46
CA GLU A 13 1.95 34.35 1.79
C GLU A 13 2.08 33.06 2.64
N VAL A 14 2.30 33.20 3.94
CA VAL A 14 2.37 32.07 4.86
C VAL A 14 1.04 31.31 4.90
N ASN A 15 -0.10 32.00 4.97
CA ASN A 15 -1.42 31.38 4.91
C ASN A 15 -1.58 30.53 3.65
N GLN A 16 -1.22 31.08 2.47
CA GLN A 16 -1.31 30.30 1.22
C GLN A 16 -0.43 29.05 1.23
N ARG A 17 0.76 29.12 1.82
CA ARG A 17 1.63 27.92 1.96
C ARG A 17 1.04 26.89 2.91
N MET A 18 0.45 27.33 4.00
CA MET A 18 -0.24 26.44 4.95
C MET A 18 -1.48 25.79 4.32
N GLU A 19 -2.26 26.55 3.56
CA GLU A 19 -3.39 26.02 2.78
C GLU A 19 -2.94 24.95 1.78
N GLU A 20 -1.83 25.20 1.06
CA GLU A 20 -1.30 24.25 0.10
C GLU A 20 -0.78 22.98 0.76
N GLU A 21 -0.06 23.10 1.88
CA GLU A 21 0.37 21.94 2.67
C GLU A 21 -0.84 21.11 3.13
N ASN A 22 -1.85 21.77 3.65
CA ASN A 22 -3.08 21.12 4.10
C ASN A 22 -3.84 20.47 2.93
N ARG A 23 -3.84 21.13 1.74
CA ARG A 23 -4.43 20.57 0.53
C ARG A 23 -3.72 19.28 0.10
N VAL A 24 -2.40 19.29 0.06
CA VAL A 24 -1.59 18.11 -0.26
C VAL A 24 -1.92 16.97 0.72
N ASN A 25 -2.00 17.30 2.00
CA ASN A 25 -2.31 16.32 3.05
C ASN A 25 -3.67 15.69 2.86
N LYS A 26 -4.70 16.49 2.58
CA LYS A 26 -6.09 16.03 2.36
C LYS A 26 -6.27 15.28 1.04
N GLN A 27 -5.61 15.73 -0.02
CA GLN A 27 -5.86 15.23 -1.38
C GLN A 27 -4.99 14.03 -1.75
N THR A 28 -3.90 13.79 -1.01
CA THR A 28 -3.04 12.64 -1.29
C THR A 28 -3.78 11.34 -1.00
N ASP A 29 -4.05 10.60 -2.06
CA ASP A 29 -4.66 9.29 -1.97
C ASP A 29 -3.93 8.25 -2.82
N PHE A 30 -4.08 7.00 -2.44
CA PHE A 30 -3.65 5.84 -3.21
C PHE A 30 -4.84 4.93 -3.42
N ASN A 31 -5.26 4.76 -4.66
CA ASN A 31 -6.42 3.94 -5.05
C ASN A 31 -7.71 4.31 -4.27
N GLY A 32 -7.95 5.63 -4.11
CA GLY A 32 -9.11 6.16 -3.39
C GLY A 32 -9.01 6.11 -1.86
N ILE A 33 -7.88 5.63 -1.32
CA ILE A 33 -7.64 5.58 0.12
C ILE A 33 -6.74 6.75 0.51
N LYS A 34 -7.20 7.58 1.46
CA LYS A 34 -6.41 8.68 2.00
C LYS A 34 -5.25 8.13 2.82
N VAL A 35 -4.02 8.43 2.40
CA VAL A 35 -2.82 7.86 3.04
C VAL A 35 -2.16 8.81 4.04
N LEU A 36 -2.40 10.11 3.94
CA LEU A 36 -1.88 11.11 4.87
C LEU A 36 -2.94 11.60 5.85
N ASP A 37 -4.18 11.76 5.39
CA ASP A 37 -5.33 12.13 6.23
C ASP A 37 -6.08 10.86 6.68
N THR A 38 -5.55 10.16 7.65
CA THR A 38 -6.12 8.92 8.20
C THR A 38 -7.16 9.18 9.30
N GLY A 39 -7.54 10.45 9.52
CA GLY A 39 -8.38 10.85 10.65
C GLY A 39 -7.60 10.87 11.97
N THR A 40 -8.30 10.71 13.11
CA THR A 40 -7.64 10.69 14.42
C THR A 40 -7.01 9.32 14.68
N GLY A 41 -5.72 9.29 15.00
CA GLY A 41 -5.01 8.06 15.39
C GLY A 41 -4.11 7.49 14.30
N SER A 42 -4.14 6.18 14.14
CA SER A 42 -3.36 5.48 13.13
C SER A 42 -4.25 4.55 12.32
N SER A 43 -3.97 4.41 11.04
CA SER A 43 -4.65 3.45 10.16
C SER A 43 -3.70 2.35 9.74
N THR A 44 -4.17 1.10 9.78
CA THR A 44 -3.39 -0.06 9.34
C THR A 44 -3.98 -0.59 8.04
N TYR A 45 -3.14 -0.65 7.02
CA TYR A 45 -3.46 -1.21 5.71
C TYR A 45 -2.85 -2.61 5.61
N ASN A 46 -3.70 -3.61 5.44
CA ASN A 46 -3.27 -5.01 5.34
C ASN A 46 -3.25 -5.44 3.87
N PHE A 47 -2.09 -5.93 3.43
CA PHE A 47 -1.86 -6.45 2.09
C PHE A 47 -1.74 -7.96 2.15
N GLN A 48 -2.62 -8.67 1.44
CA GLN A 48 -2.56 -10.12 1.33
C GLN A 48 -1.32 -10.53 0.51
N VAL A 49 -0.45 -11.34 1.10
CA VAL A 49 0.82 -11.77 0.49
C VAL A 49 0.95 -13.28 0.39
N GLY A 50 0.01 -14.01 0.94
CA GLY A 50 0.00 -15.47 0.89
C GLY A 50 -1.33 -16.04 0.41
N SER A 51 -1.40 -17.35 0.27
CA SER A 51 -2.56 -18.09 -0.24
C SER A 51 -3.61 -18.40 0.83
N LYS A 52 -3.27 -18.19 2.11
CA LYS A 52 -4.16 -18.49 3.24
C LYS A 52 -4.65 -17.22 3.89
N ASP A 53 -5.80 -17.31 4.54
CA ASP A 53 -6.34 -16.21 5.34
C ASP A 53 -5.34 -15.76 6.41
N ASN A 54 -5.24 -14.44 6.62
CA ASN A 54 -4.32 -13.79 7.57
C ASN A 54 -2.82 -13.81 7.19
N GLU A 55 -2.44 -14.31 6.02
CA GLU A 55 -1.08 -14.15 5.50
C GLU A 55 -0.91 -12.74 4.91
N THR A 56 -0.89 -11.71 5.79
CA THR A 56 -0.88 -10.31 5.42
C THR A 56 0.36 -9.58 5.92
N ILE A 57 0.77 -8.54 5.19
CA ILE A 57 1.70 -7.52 5.66
C ILE A 57 0.90 -6.28 5.98
N GLY A 58 0.90 -5.88 7.27
CA GLY A 58 0.29 -4.65 7.72
C GLY A 58 1.26 -3.47 7.62
N ILE A 59 0.79 -2.35 7.06
CA ILE A 59 1.47 -1.05 7.11
C ILE A 59 0.62 -0.14 7.98
N THR A 60 1.18 0.33 9.09
CA THR A 60 0.50 1.29 9.97
C THR A 60 1.04 2.68 9.69
N LEU A 61 0.14 3.57 9.28
CA LEU A 61 0.42 5.00 9.08
C LEU A 61 -0.14 5.78 10.25
N SER A 62 0.67 6.66 10.81
CA SER A 62 0.22 7.61 11.84
C SER A 62 -0.60 8.71 11.19
N SER A 63 -1.54 9.28 11.95
CA SER A 63 -2.29 10.46 11.50
C SER A 63 -1.35 11.62 11.17
N SER A 64 -1.78 12.45 10.22
CA SER A 64 -1.12 13.69 9.86
C SER A 64 -1.02 14.69 11.00
N ASP A 65 -1.84 14.55 12.05
CA ASP A 65 -1.79 15.38 13.27
C ASP A 65 -0.39 15.44 13.91
N SER A 66 0.45 14.42 13.66
CA SER A 66 1.81 14.38 14.17
C SER A 66 2.82 15.23 13.40
N PHE A 67 2.48 15.63 12.16
CA PHE A 67 3.35 16.42 11.28
C PHE A 67 2.66 17.62 10.60
N ASN A 68 1.34 17.64 10.47
CA ASN A 68 0.58 18.80 10.02
C ASN A 68 0.28 19.72 11.21
N LEU A 69 1.25 20.50 11.63
CA LEU A 69 1.12 21.40 12.77
C LEU A 69 0.05 22.47 12.56
N ALA A 70 -0.16 22.89 11.33
CA ALA A 70 -1.11 23.93 10.99
C ALA A 70 -2.58 23.52 11.19
N ALA A 71 -2.87 22.20 11.17
CA ALA A 71 -4.21 21.66 11.34
C ALA A 71 -4.31 20.67 12.51
N ALA A 72 -3.30 20.58 13.35
CA ALA A 72 -3.24 19.60 14.45
C ALA A 72 -4.46 19.69 15.37
N GLY A 73 -5.07 18.55 15.65
CA GLY A 73 -6.25 18.47 16.52
C GLY A 73 -7.57 18.93 15.89
N ASN A 74 -7.59 19.35 14.63
CA ASN A 74 -8.81 19.74 13.93
C ASN A 74 -9.42 18.57 13.14
N THR A 75 -10.70 18.35 13.36
CA THR A 75 -11.45 17.34 12.62
C THR A 75 -11.56 17.74 11.14
N GLY A 76 -11.19 16.84 10.24
CA GLY A 76 -11.22 17.07 8.80
C GLY A 76 -10.06 17.93 8.29
N ALA A 77 -8.95 17.98 9.03
CA ALA A 77 -7.72 18.70 8.70
C ALA A 77 -7.99 20.16 8.28
N THR A 78 -8.81 20.86 9.04
CA THR A 78 -9.04 22.30 8.85
C THR A 78 -7.92 23.08 9.50
N LEU A 79 -7.35 24.05 8.79
CA LEU A 79 -6.31 24.92 9.34
C LEU A 79 -6.76 25.63 10.60
N ASN A 80 -5.86 25.72 11.57
CA ASN A 80 -6.09 26.48 12.79
C ASN A 80 -6.02 27.97 12.48
N THR A 81 -7.09 28.69 12.74
CA THR A 81 -7.17 30.14 12.54
C THR A 81 -7.06 30.85 13.86
N LYS A 82 -6.17 31.82 13.97
CA LYS A 82 -6.09 32.72 15.13
C LYS A 82 -6.99 33.92 14.91
N ALA A 83 -7.95 34.09 15.81
CA ALA A 83 -8.75 35.30 15.80
C ALA A 83 -7.88 36.55 16.11
N MET A 84 -8.11 37.63 15.37
CA MET A 84 -7.44 38.91 15.59
C MET A 84 -7.87 39.52 16.92
N THR A 85 -6.93 39.95 17.72
CA THR A 85 -7.17 40.58 19.00
C THR A 85 -6.67 42.03 19.02
N SER A 86 -7.05 42.80 20.01
CA SER A 86 -6.56 44.15 20.20
C SER A 86 -5.04 44.25 20.43
N GLY A 87 -4.37 43.09 20.72
CA GLY A 87 -2.92 43.01 20.83
C GLY A 87 -2.19 42.77 19.50
N ASP A 88 -2.92 42.50 18.43
CA ASP A 88 -2.34 42.24 17.11
C ASP A 88 -2.12 43.56 16.36
N VAL A 89 -1.31 44.46 16.94
CA VAL A 89 -0.97 45.77 16.38
C VAL A 89 0.52 45.87 16.02
N VAL A 90 0.81 46.53 14.91
CA VAL A 90 2.15 46.83 14.45
C VAL A 90 2.25 48.35 14.28
N ASN A 91 3.14 48.97 15.02
CA ASN A 91 3.31 50.44 15.03
C ASN A 91 1.98 51.21 15.25
N GLY A 92 1.15 50.73 16.18
CA GLY A 92 -0.13 51.38 16.54
C GLY A 92 -1.30 51.08 15.58
N ASN A 93 -1.08 50.33 14.51
CA ASN A 93 -2.12 49.93 13.56
C ASN A 93 -2.46 48.44 13.72
N GLN A 94 -3.74 48.12 13.82
CA GLN A 94 -4.20 46.76 13.90
C GLN A 94 -3.97 46.03 12.58
N ARG A 95 -3.57 44.75 12.66
CA ARG A 95 -3.42 43.85 11.49
C ARG A 95 -4.78 43.62 10.83
N THR A 96 -4.76 43.33 9.54
CA THR A 96 -5.96 43.04 8.74
C THR A 96 -6.00 41.60 8.26
N THR A 97 -4.88 40.89 8.29
CA THR A 97 -4.78 39.52 7.86
C THR A 97 -4.68 38.56 9.07
N ALA A 98 -5.67 37.73 9.26
CA ALA A 98 -5.66 36.70 10.30
C ALA A 98 -4.59 35.62 9.99
N ALA A 99 -4.00 35.06 11.03
CA ALA A 99 -3.04 33.97 10.88
C ALA A 99 -3.75 32.62 10.74
N GLU A 100 -3.35 31.86 9.74
CA GLU A 100 -3.77 30.48 9.53
C GLU A 100 -2.56 29.55 9.63
N GLY A 101 -2.61 28.62 10.56
CA GLY A 101 -1.54 27.68 10.81
C GLY A 101 -0.33 28.27 11.53
N PHE A 102 0.21 29.38 11.09
CA PHE A 102 1.37 30.04 11.69
C PHE A 102 1.19 31.55 11.77
N ASP A 103 1.41 32.11 12.94
CA ASP A 103 1.34 33.57 13.17
C ASP A 103 2.75 34.20 13.06
N VAL A 104 2.96 34.96 12.01
CA VAL A 104 4.24 35.65 11.72
C VAL A 104 4.60 36.70 12.78
N LEU A 105 3.60 37.41 13.32
CA LEU A 105 3.84 38.47 14.30
C LEU A 105 4.34 37.90 15.63
N HIS A 106 3.75 36.79 16.08
CA HIS A 106 4.07 36.20 17.36
C HIS A 106 5.07 35.04 17.24
N GLY A 107 5.41 34.63 16.01
CA GLY A 107 6.31 33.49 15.77
C GLY A 107 5.80 32.19 16.37
N ALA A 108 4.49 31.93 16.27
CA ALA A 108 3.85 30.79 16.92
C ALA A 108 2.94 30.01 15.96
N VAL A 109 2.93 28.70 16.09
CA VAL A 109 1.93 27.86 15.43
C VAL A 109 0.57 28.15 16.06
N THR A 110 -0.46 28.39 15.25
CA THR A 110 -1.82 28.62 15.73
C THR A 110 -2.38 27.30 16.28
N GLY A 111 -2.67 27.25 17.58
CA GLY A 111 -3.18 26.05 18.22
C GLY A 111 -4.62 25.74 17.84
N GLY A 112 -4.92 24.44 17.54
CA GLY A 112 -6.28 23.93 17.47
C GLY A 112 -6.87 23.70 18.86
N THR A 113 -8.18 23.64 18.92
CA THR A 113 -8.93 23.18 20.11
C THR A 113 -8.59 21.73 20.39
N GLY A 114 -7.61 21.47 21.23
CA GLY A 114 -7.25 20.07 21.56
C GLY A 114 -5.89 19.92 22.22
N GLY A 115 -5.24 21.00 22.56
CA GLY A 115 -4.26 20.96 23.65
C GLY A 115 -2.80 20.85 23.32
N THR A 116 -2.34 21.17 22.15
CA THR A 116 -0.97 21.68 22.09
C THR A 116 -1.08 23.16 21.84
N ALA A 117 -1.01 23.90 22.92
CA ALA A 117 -1.00 25.34 22.90
C ALA A 117 -0.08 25.86 21.80
N ALA A 118 -0.47 26.92 21.13
CA ALA A 118 0.40 27.78 20.35
C ALA A 118 1.76 27.85 21.04
N GLY A 119 2.69 27.00 20.59
CA GLY A 119 3.96 26.86 21.25
C GLY A 119 4.79 28.09 21.01
N SER A 120 5.37 28.61 22.06
CA SER A 120 6.42 29.64 21.98
C SER A 120 7.73 29.07 21.40
N THR A 121 7.69 27.86 20.83
CA THR A 121 8.87 27.13 20.32
C THR A 121 8.61 26.53 18.93
N PRO A 122 8.30 27.34 17.91
CA PRO A 122 7.93 26.84 16.57
C PRO A 122 9.02 25.98 15.94
N LEU A 123 10.29 26.28 16.19
CA LEU A 123 11.41 25.47 15.69
C LEU A 123 11.40 24.05 16.28
N ALA A 124 11.18 23.93 17.59
CA ALA A 124 11.11 22.63 18.24
C ALA A 124 9.89 21.81 17.76
N ASP A 125 8.79 22.46 17.44
CA ASP A 125 7.60 21.78 16.92
C ASP A 125 7.79 21.34 15.47
N ILE A 126 8.46 22.15 14.65
CA ILE A 126 8.89 21.78 13.30
C ILE A 126 9.88 20.59 13.36
N ASP A 127 10.86 20.62 14.26
CA ASP A 127 11.80 19.52 14.44
C ASP A 127 11.08 18.19 14.84
N LYS A 128 10.07 18.27 15.68
CA LYS A 128 9.24 17.12 16.03
C LYS A 128 8.45 16.58 14.82
N ALA A 129 7.87 17.49 14.04
CA ALA A 129 7.15 17.13 12.82
C ALA A 129 8.08 16.45 11.81
N ILE A 130 9.28 16.99 11.58
CA ILE A 130 10.29 16.38 10.71
C ILE A 130 10.66 14.98 11.21
N LYS A 131 10.93 14.81 12.51
CA LYS A 131 11.22 13.51 13.10
C LYS A 131 10.05 12.51 12.92
N SER A 132 8.81 13.00 13.03
CA SER A 132 7.63 12.17 12.80
C SER A 132 7.57 11.67 11.35
N VAL A 133 7.81 12.55 10.39
CA VAL A 133 7.88 12.20 8.95
C VAL A 133 9.04 11.21 8.70
N ASP A 134 10.21 11.42 9.28
CA ASP A 134 11.36 10.53 9.11
C ASP A 134 11.10 9.14 9.69
N ASN A 135 10.45 9.06 10.85
CA ASN A 135 10.02 7.80 11.43
C ASN A 135 9.03 7.08 10.49
N GLN A 136 8.05 7.79 9.95
CA GLN A 136 7.08 7.25 9.01
C GLN A 136 7.77 6.72 7.74
N ARG A 137 8.70 7.49 7.18
CA ARG A 137 9.50 7.07 6.02
C ARG A 137 10.33 5.82 6.32
N SER A 138 10.92 5.73 7.51
CA SER A 138 11.69 4.55 7.94
C SER A 138 10.81 3.31 8.03
N LEU A 139 9.60 3.42 8.59
CA LEU A 139 8.62 2.34 8.65
C LEU A 139 8.17 1.89 7.25
N LEU A 140 7.93 2.84 6.34
CA LEU A 140 7.60 2.54 4.96
C LEU A 140 8.76 1.85 4.23
N GLY A 141 10.01 2.29 4.43
CA GLY A 141 11.19 1.65 3.88
C GLY A 141 11.37 0.20 4.38
N ALA A 142 11.15 -0.02 5.68
CA ALA A 142 11.16 -1.37 6.25
C ALA A 142 10.06 -2.26 5.64
N SER A 143 8.88 -1.71 5.43
CA SER A 143 7.76 -2.42 4.78
C SER A 143 8.08 -2.76 3.33
N GLN A 144 8.71 -1.85 2.59
CA GLN A 144 9.17 -2.09 1.22
C GLN A 144 10.15 -3.26 1.16
N ASN A 145 11.15 -3.29 2.03
CA ASN A 145 12.10 -4.41 2.11
C ASN A 145 11.39 -5.75 2.43
N ARG A 146 10.37 -5.72 3.29
CA ARG A 146 9.55 -6.92 3.59
C ARG A 146 8.79 -7.39 2.36
N PHE A 147 8.21 -6.48 1.57
CA PHE A 147 7.53 -6.84 0.32
C PHE A 147 8.51 -7.45 -0.69
N GLU A 148 9.69 -6.86 -0.89
CA GLU A 148 10.72 -7.39 -1.80
C GLU A 148 11.15 -8.80 -1.40
N SER A 149 11.38 -9.04 -0.10
CA SER A 149 11.68 -10.37 0.42
C SER A 149 10.53 -11.35 0.18
N THR A 150 9.29 -10.92 0.41
CA THR A 150 8.12 -11.75 0.20
C THR A 150 7.92 -12.08 -1.28
N ILE A 151 8.09 -11.12 -2.19
CA ILE A 151 8.01 -11.34 -3.64
C ILE A 151 9.05 -12.37 -4.07
N THR A 152 10.28 -12.27 -3.57
CA THR A 152 11.34 -13.23 -3.84
C THR A 152 10.97 -14.64 -3.37
N ASN A 153 10.44 -14.78 -2.15
CA ASN A 153 9.99 -16.05 -1.61
C ASN A 153 8.81 -16.64 -2.39
N LEU A 154 7.85 -15.80 -2.78
CA LEU A 154 6.71 -16.22 -3.60
C LEU A 154 7.15 -16.70 -4.98
N ASN A 155 8.09 -16.02 -5.63
CA ASN A 155 8.66 -16.45 -6.91
C ASN A 155 9.34 -17.82 -6.79
N ASN A 156 10.10 -18.06 -5.73
CA ASN A 156 10.72 -19.36 -5.47
C ASN A 156 9.64 -20.45 -5.24
N THR A 157 8.58 -20.11 -4.50
CA THR A 157 7.46 -21.02 -4.25
C THR A 157 6.73 -21.38 -5.55
N VAL A 158 6.46 -20.38 -6.40
CA VAL A 158 5.82 -20.58 -7.73
C VAL A 158 6.66 -21.50 -8.60
N ASN A 159 7.99 -21.28 -8.65
CA ASN A 159 8.90 -22.12 -9.41
C ASN A 159 8.90 -23.57 -8.88
N ASN A 160 8.96 -23.74 -7.57
CA ASN A 160 8.92 -25.07 -6.95
C ASN A 160 7.58 -25.78 -7.18
N LEU A 161 6.46 -25.06 -7.07
CA LEU A 161 5.12 -25.60 -7.35
C LEU A 161 4.95 -25.96 -8.83
N SER A 162 5.47 -25.14 -9.74
CA SER A 162 5.46 -25.42 -11.17
C SER A 162 6.25 -26.68 -11.50
N ALA A 163 7.45 -26.83 -10.91
CA ALA A 163 8.27 -28.02 -11.07
C ALA A 163 7.59 -29.28 -10.48
N ALA A 164 6.96 -29.14 -9.32
CA ALA A 164 6.21 -30.24 -8.70
C ALA A 164 4.99 -30.64 -9.54
N ARG A 165 4.24 -29.66 -10.05
CA ARG A 165 3.11 -29.89 -10.96
C ARG A 165 3.54 -30.62 -12.24
N SER A 166 4.66 -30.17 -12.86
CA SER A 166 5.21 -30.83 -14.05
C SER A 166 5.56 -32.29 -13.77
N ARG A 167 6.21 -32.58 -12.64
CA ARG A 167 6.55 -33.97 -12.27
C ARG A 167 5.33 -34.87 -12.13
N ILE A 168 4.24 -34.37 -11.55
CA ILE A 168 2.99 -35.11 -11.39
C ILE A 168 2.33 -35.30 -12.75
N GLN A 169 2.17 -34.24 -13.50
CA GLN A 169 1.45 -34.25 -14.77
C GLN A 169 2.21 -35.03 -15.86
N ASP A 170 3.52 -34.88 -15.96
CA ASP A 170 4.34 -35.55 -16.97
C ASP A 170 4.53 -37.03 -16.65
N SER A 171 4.62 -37.40 -15.36
CA SER A 171 4.69 -38.82 -14.95
C SER A 171 3.39 -39.54 -15.26
N ASP A 172 2.24 -38.92 -15.03
CA ASP A 172 0.93 -39.48 -15.33
C ASP A 172 0.72 -39.65 -16.84
N TYR A 173 1.12 -38.66 -17.63
CA TYR A 173 1.06 -38.70 -19.09
C TYR A 173 1.93 -39.81 -19.68
N ALA A 174 3.15 -40.04 -19.21
CA ALA A 174 4.04 -41.08 -19.68
C ALA A 174 3.50 -42.46 -19.37
N THR A 175 2.89 -42.64 -18.20
CA THR A 175 2.24 -43.89 -17.82
C THR A 175 1.03 -44.19 -18.71
N GLU A 176 0.21 -43.20 -19.00
CA GLU A 176 -0.98 -43.33 -19.83
C GLU A 176 -0.62 -43.60 -21.30
N VAL A 177 0.39 -42.94 -21.87
CA VAL A 177 0.89 -43.25 -23.21
C VAL A 177 1.42 -44.69 -23.30
N SER A 178 2.13 -45.15 -22.27
CA SER A 178 2.61 -46.54 -22.20
C SER A 178 1.45 -47.56 -22.17
N ASN A 179 0.43 -47.28 -21.36
CA ASN A 179 -0.78 -48.13 -21.27
C ASN A 179 -1.55 -48.10 -22.59
N MET A 180 -1.70 -46.97 -23.23
CA MET A 180 -2.34 -46.85 -24.55
C MET A 180 -1.59 -47.64 -25.62
N SER A 181 -0.26 -47.53 -25.66
CA SER A 181 0.57 -48.30 -26.60
C SER A 181 0.43 -49.81 -26.36
N ARG A 182 0.43 -50.26 -25.09
CA ARG A 182 0.20 -51.66 -24.74
C ARG A 182 -1.18 -52.14 -25.18
N ALA A 183 -2.22 -51.35 -24.98
CA ALA A 183 -3.58 -51.66 -25.39
C ALA A 183 -3.68 -51.80 -26.92
N GLN A 184 -3.04 -50.92 -27.69
CA GLN A 184 -2.99 -50.99 -29.15
C GLN A 184 -2.28 -52.28 -29.64
N ILE A 185 -1.13 -52.63 -29.03
CA ILE A 185 -0.40 -53.85 -29.37
C ILE A 185 -1.25 -55.09 -29.06
N LEU A 186 -1.90 -55.14 -27.91
CA LEU A 186 -2.77 -56.25 -27.54
C LEU A 186 -3.98 -56.38 -28.47
N GLN A 187 -4.58 -55.28 -28.90
CA GLN A 187 -5.66 -55.28 -29.87
C GLN A 187 -5.21 -55.83 -31.23
N GLN A 188 -4.04 -55.43 -31.69
CA GLN A 188 -3.49 -55.92 -32.96
C GLN A 188 -3.06 -57.36 -32.91
N ALA A 189 -2.43 -57.80 -31.81
CA ALA A 189 -2.09 -59.19 -31.57
C ALA A 189 -3.35 -60.06 -31.45
N GLY A 190 -4.36 -59.60 -30.71
CA GLY A 190 -5.63 -60.29 -30.55
C GLY A 190 -6.37 -60.47 -31.87
N SER A 191 -6.41 -59.46 -32.74
CA SER A 191 -7.01 -59.60 -34.07
C SER A 191 -6.25 -60.58 -34.98
N SER A 192 -4.92 -60.58 -34.93
CA SER A 192 -4.10 -61.54 -35.65
C SER A 192 -4.31 -62.97 -35.19
N VAL A 193 -4.32 -63.17 -33.87
CA VAL A 193 -4.54 -64.52 -33.29
C VAL A 193 -5.95 -65.02 -33.60
N LEU A 194 -6.97 -64.18 -33.55
CA LEU A 194 -8.35 -64.49 -33.92
C LEU A 194 -8.46 -64.91 -35.41
N ALA A 195 -7.78 -64.18 -36.30
CA ALA A 195 -7.73 -64.51 -37.72
C ALA A 195 -7.07 -65.88 -37.95
N GLN A 196 -5.98 -66.17 -37.21
CA GLN A 196 -5.28 -67.39 -37.29
C GLN A 196 -6.06 -68.56 -36.68
N ALA A 197 -6.75 -68.33 -35.56
CA ALA A 197 -7.62 -69.35 -34.95
C ALA A 197 -8.82 -69.71 -35.82
N ASN A 198 -9.38 -68.80 -36.60
CA ASN A 198 -10.45 -69.06 -37.55
C ASN A 198 -10.01 -69.81 -38.80
N GLN A 199 -8.71 -69.86 -39.12
CA GLN A 199 -8.16 -70.62 -40.24
C GLN A 199 -7.97 -72.09 -39.87
N VAL A 200 -7.71 -72.47 -38.64
CA VAL A 200 -7.46 -73.81 -38.16
C VAL A 200 -8.63 -74.76 -38.45
N PRO A 201 -9.90 -74.39 -38.21
CA PRO A 201 -11.06 -75.28 -38.58
C PRO A 201 -11.20 -75.50 -40.07
N GLN A 202 -10.83 -74.50 -40.91
CA GLN A 202 -10.88 -74.60 -42.37
C GLN A 202 -9.83 -75.62 -42.92
N THR A 203 -8.62 -75.59 -42.35
CA THR A 203 -7.59 -76.60 -42.70
C THR A 203 -7.95 -78.00 -42.22
N MET A 204 -8.57 -78.11 -41.07
CA MET A 204 -9.09 -79.39 -40.60
C MET A 204 -10.21 -79.96 -41.50
N LEU A 205 -11.09 -79.12 -42.00
CA LEU A 205 -12.17 -79.50 -42.91
C LEU A 205 -11.64 -79.95 -44.30
N SER A 206 -10.50 -79.31 -44.76
CA SER A 206 -9.83 -79.66 -46.00
C SER A 206 -9.06 -81.01 -45.93
N LEU A 207 -8.73 -81.53 -44.72
CA LEU A 207 -8.06 -82.79 -44.50
C LEU A 207 -9.04 -83.96 -44.34
N LEU A 208 -10.34 -83.66 -44.11
CA LEU A 208 -11.39 -84.63 -43.98
C LEU A 208 -12.17 -84.90 -45.30
N ARG A 209 -11.75 -84.22 -46.34
CA ARG A 209 -12.29 -84.35 -47.67
C ARG A 209 -11.29 -85.10 -48.60
#